data_71ed21ea8396c07aadb8b3ef8e3d6163
#
_entry.id   71ed21ea8396c07aadb8b3ef8e3d6163
#
_cell.length_a   1.000
_cell.length_b   1.000
_cell.length_c   1.000
_cell.angle_alpha   90.00
_cell.angle_beta   90.00
_cell.angle_gamma   90.00
#
_symmetry.space_group_name_H-M   'P 1'
#
loop_
_entity.id
_entity.type
_entity.pdbx_description
1 polymer ?
#
loop_
_entity_poly.entity_id
_entity_poly.type
_entity_poly.pdbx_seq_one_letter_code
_entity_poly.pdbx_strand_id
1 'polypeptide(L)'
;MEIKVSTENGRVPVTVLHVDGNIDSSTYEQFQSTARKLIDEGARYILVDLSHAPFVSSAGLRALHTLFNELRSRNPESNLSDEQIKRGISAGTYKSPHLKLLNLSPETKTAFETSGFDMYIDTFTDRNAAIASF
;
A
#
# COMPACT_ATOMS: atom_id res chain seq x y z
N MET A 1 1.64 3.45 18.08
CA MET A 1 1.92 3.71 16.66
C MET A 1 1.53 5.14 16.32
N GLU A 2 2.36 5.81 15.57
CA GLU A 2 2.09 7.16 15.09
C GLU A 2 2.10 7.17 13.57
N ILE A 3 1.16 7.88 12.95
CA ILE A 3 1.10 8.01 11.50
C ILE A 3 1.14 9.48 11.14
N LYS A 4 2.13 9.86 10.33
CA LYS A 4 2.22 11.21 9.76
C LYS A 4 1.83 11.15 8.29
N VAL A 5 1.15 12.17 7.83
CA VAL A 5 0.66 12.25 6.46
C VAL A 5 1.31 13.44 5.76
N SER A 6 1.83 13.21 4.57
CA SER A 6 2.31 14.28 3.70
C SER A 6 1.80 14.05 2.28
N THR A 7 1.82 15.12 1.49
CA THR A 7 1.46 15.04 0.07
C THR A 7 2.67 15.45 -0.75
N GLU A 8 3.00 14.62 -1.73
CA GLU A 8 4.10 14.87 -2.65
C GLU A 8 3.57 14.96 -4.07
N ASN A 9 4.10 15.90 -4.84
CA ASN A 9 3.68 16.10 -6.22
C ASN A 9 4.67 15.41 -7.17
N GLY A 10 4.27 14.25 -7.68
CA GLY A 10 4.92 13.59 -8.80
C GLY A 10 4.13 13.84 -10.08
N ARG A 11 3.94 12.81 -10.91
CA ARG A 11 3.01 12.88 -12.06
C ARG A 11 1.59 13.09 -11.59
N VAL A 12 1.27 12.61 -10.39
CA VAL A 12 -0.02 12.72 -9.73
C VAL A 12 0.24 13.15 -8.29
N PRO A 13 -0.75 13.70 -7.58
CA PRO A 13 -0.61 13.93 -6.15
C PRO A 13 -0.51 12.59 -5.40
N VAL A 14 0.57 12.38 -4.66
CA VAL A 14 0.81 11.16 -3.89
C VAL A 14 0.66 11.47 -2.40
N THR A 15 -0.22 10.75 -1.74
CA THR A 15 -0.36 10.82 -0.29
C THR A 15 0.60 9.83 0.35
N VAL A 16 1.51 10.31 1.19
CA VAL A 16 2.48 9.47 1.86
C VAL A 16 2.06 9.26 3.30
N LEU A 17 1.91 7.98 3.69
CA LEU A 17 1.66 7.57 5.07
C LEU A 17 2.99 7.16 5.69
N HIS A 18 3.51 7.98 6.60
CA HIS A 18 4.73 7.67 7.35
C HIS A 18 4.32 6.95 8.64
N VAL A 19 4.54 5.65 8.68
CA VAL A 19 4.17 4.82 9.83
C VAL A 19 5.36 4.70 10.78
N ASP A 20 5.17 5.11 12.02
CA ASP A 20 6.17 4.97 13.08
C ASP A 20 5.65 3.97 14.11
N GLY A 21 6.24 2.79 14.14
CA GLY A 21 5.84 1.69 15.00
C GLY A 21 5.37 0.47 14.20
N ASN A 22 5.11 -0.62 14.91
CA ASN A 22 4.68 -1.87 14.29
C ASN A 22 3.23 -1.82 13.83
N ILE A 23 2.94 -2.48 12.73
CA ILE A 23 1.55 -2.73 12.32
C ILE A 23 1.22 -4.17 12.68
N ASP A 24 0.41 -4.36 13.69
CA ASP A 24 0.06 -5.67 14.25
C ASP A 24 -1.42 -5.73 14.67
N SER A 25 -1.79 -6.77 15.41
CA SER A 25 -3.19 -6.95 15.83
C SER A 25 -3.69 -5.84 16.76
N SER A 26 -2.79 -5.08 17.41
CA SER A 26 -3.17 -3.99 18.30
C SER A 26 -3.24 -2.62 17.59
N THR A 27 -2.65 -2.49 16.41
CA THR A 27 -2.52 -1.20 15.71
C THR A 27 -3.12 -1.17 14.30
N TYR A 28 -3.47 -2.32 13.72
CA TYR A 28 -3.92 -2.39 12.34
C TYR A 28 -5.21 -1.58 12.10
N GLU A 29 -6.09 -1.51 13.10
CA GLU A 29 -7.34 -0.75 12.97
C GLU A 29 -7.08 0.75 12.86
N GLN A 30 -6.12 1.27 13.63
CA GLN A 30 -5.69 2.66 13.53
C GLN A 30 -5.15 2.96 12.13
N PHE A 31 -4.31 2.07 11.60
CA PHE A 31 -3.76 2.21 10.25
C PHE A 31 -4.89 2.22 9.20
N GLN A 32 -5.80 1.26 9.27
CA GLN A 32 -6.92 1.18 8.33
C GLN A 32 -7.84 2.40 8.41
N SER A 33 -8.16 2.86 9.61
CA SER A 33 -9.02 4.03 9.81
C SER A 33 -8.40 5.30 9.24
N THR A 34 -7.09 5.50 9.47
CA THR A 34 -6.36 6.64 8.94
C THR A 34 -6.35 6.62 7.41
N ALA A 35 -6.05 5.48 6.82
CA ALA A 35 -6.00 5.32 5.37
C ALA A 35 -7.39 5.53 4.74
N ARG A 36 -8.42 4.95 5.33
CA ARG A 36 -9.79 5.10 4.84
C ARG A 36 -10.25 6.55 4.88
N LYS A 37 -9.94 7.26 5.95
CA LYS A 37 -10.26 8.69 6.06
C LYS A 37 -9.62 9.48 4.92
N LEU A 38 -8.37 9.21 4.60
CA LEU A 38 -7.67 9.87 3.49
C LEU A 38 -8.32 9.56 2.15
N ILE A 39 -8.73 8.32 1.93
CA ILE A 39 -9.44 7.92 0.72
C ILE A 39 -10.79 8.63 0.62
N ASP A 40 -11.52 8.72 1.72
CA ASP A 40 -12.80 9.45 1.79
C ASP A 40 -12.61 10.94 1.50
N GLU A 41 -11.46 11.50 1.84
CA GLU A 41 -11.11 12.89 1.55
C GLU A 41 -10.57 13.11 0.14
N GLY A 42 -10.45 12.05 -0.67
CA GLY A 42 -10.06 12.14 -2.08
C GLY A 42 -8.70 11.58 -2.45
N ALA A 43 -7.93 11.01 -1.50
CA ALA A 43 -6.66 10.39 -1.82
C ALA A 43 -6.87 9.19 -2.75
N ARG A 44 -6.07 9.11 -3.82
CA ARG A 44 -6.18 8.05 -4.82
C ARG A 44 -4.86 7.33 -5.07
N TYR A 45 -3.75 7.94 -4.69
CA TYR A 45 -2.40 7.39 -4.84
C TYR A 45 -1.74 7.46 -3.49
N ILE A 46 -1.44 6.30 -2.89
CA ILE A 46 -0.92 6.21 -1.53
C ILE A 46 0.40 5.44 -1.54
N LEU A 47 1.42 6.07 -0.98
CA LEU A 47 2.70 5.45 -0.69
C LEU A 47 2.79 5.23 0.82
N VAL A 48 2.92 3.98 1.25
CA VAL A 48 3.09 3.66 2.67
C VAL A 48 4.58 3.55 2.96
N ASP A 49 5.10 4.49 3.74
CA ASP A 49 6.50 4.50 4.16
C ASP A 49 6.64 3.71 5.45
N LEU A 50 7.32 2.57 5.36
CA LEU A 50 7.55 1.64 6.45
C LEU A 50 8.98 1.72 7.01
N SER A 51 9.70 2.81 6.75
CA SER A 51 11.08 2.99 7.22
C SER A 51 11.21 2.87 8.73
N HIS A 52 10.18 3.26 9.47
CA HIS A 52 10.14 3.23 10.93
C HIS A 52 9.11 2.22 11.46
N ALA A 53 8.73 1.25 10.64
CA ALA A 53 7.83 0.17 10.99
C ALA A 53 8.57 -1.17 10.84
N PRO A 54 9.39 -1.57 11.84
CA PRO A 54 10.28 -2.72 11.69
C PRO A 54 9.55 -4.05 11.60
N PHE A 55 8.30 -4.10 12.09
CA PHE A 55 7.52 -5.33 12.08
C PHE A 55 6.10 -5.07 11.59
N VAL A 56 5.68 -5.88 10.62
CA VAL A 56 4.30 -5.92 10.12
C VAL A 56 3.81 -7.36 10.24
N SER A 57 2.84 -7.59 11.11
CA SER A 57 2.29 -8.92 11.36
C SER A 57 1.33 -9.35 10.25
N SER A 58 0.80 -10.57 10.38
CA SER A 58 -0.26 -11.05 9.49
C SER A 58 -1.47 -10.12 9.47
N ALA A 59 -1.84 -9.56 10.63
CA ALA A 59 -2.91 -8.56 10.72
C ALA A 59 -2.54 -7.28 9.97
N GLY A 60 -1.27 -6.85 10.06
CA GLY A 60 -0.76 -5.71 9.33
C GLY A 60 -0.75 -5.93 7.82
N LEU A 61 -0.33 -7.11 7.37
CA LEU A 61 -0.35 -7.48 5.95
C LEU A 61 -1.79 -7.49 5.41
N ARG A 62 -2.74 -8.00 6.19
CA ARG A 62 -4.17 -7.93 5.81
C ARG A 62 -4.67 -6.50 5.72
N ALA A 63 -4.19 -5.63 6.60
CA ALA A 63 -4.55 -4.21 6.55
C ALA A 63 -4.06 -3.55 5.25
N LEU A 64 -2.86 -3.89 4.80
CA LEU A 64 -2.33 -3.43 3.51
C LEU A 64 -3.16 -3.96 2.35
N HIS A 65 -3.57 -5.21 2.40
CA HIS A 65 -4.43 -5.81 1.38
C HIS A 65 -5.82 -5.14 1.36
N THR A 66 -6.37 -4.84 2.53
CA THR A 66 -7.64 -4.11 2.65
C THR A 66 -7.52 -2.72 2.02
N LEU A 67 -6.41 -2.03 2.26
CA LEU A 67 -6.13 -0.73 1.65
C LEU A 67 -6.05 -0.84 0.13
N PHE A 68 -5.41 -1.87 -0.40
CA PHE A 68 -5.38 -2.16 -1.82
C PHE A 68 -6.80 -2.28 -2.39
N ASN A 69 -7.66 -3.07 -1.74
CA ASN A 69 -9.05 -3.26 -2.18
C ASN A 69 -9.88 -1.97 -2.10
N GLU A 70 -9.70 -1.19 -1.05
CA GLU A 70 -10.39 0.11 -0.90
C GLU A 70 -10.02 1.07 -2.02
N LEU A 71 -8.74 1.21 -2.32
CA LEU A 71 -8.28 2.07 -3.41
C LEU A 71 -8.82 1.59 -4.75
N ARG A 72 -8.81 0.29 -4.99
CA ARG A 72 -9.32 -0.29 -6.23
C ARG A 72 -10.83 -0.05 -6.38
N SER A 73 -11.59 -0.19 -5.30
CA SER A 73 -13.04 0.01 -5.35
C SER A 73 -13.43 1.47 -5.58
N ARG A 74 -12.62 2.42 -5.08
CA ARG A 74 -12.85 3.86 -5.29
C ARG A 74 -12.35 4.34 -6.65
N ASN A 75 -11.49 3.59 -7.31
CA ASN A 75 -10.91 3.92 -8.61
C ASN A 75 -11.01 2.71 -9.53
N PRO A 76 -12.22 2.33 -9.98
CA PRO A 76 -12.36 1.20 -10.87
C PRO A 76 -11.50 1.43 -12.11
N GLU A 77 -10.63 0.47 -12.40
CA GLU A 77 -9.85 0.48 -13.62
C GLU A 77 -10.81 0.20 -14.75
N SER A 78 -11.05 1.20 -15.57
CA SER A 78 -12.23 1.37 -16.39
C SER A 78 -12.52 0.22 -17.37
N ASN A 79 -11.54 -0.64 -17.65
CA ASN A 79 -11.68 -1.72 -18.63
C ASN A 79 -11.39 -3.10 -18.06
N LEU A 80 -11.21 -3.21 -16.73
CA LEU A 80 -10.87 -4.49 -16.11
C LEU A 80 -11.98 -4.96 -15.19
N SER A 81 -12.47 -6.18 -15.42
CA SER A 81 -13.34 -6.86 -14.49
C SER A 81 -12.53 -7.43 -13.32
N ASP A 82 -13.21 -7.81 -12.23
CA ASP A 82 -12.56 -8.49 -11.10
C ASP A 82 -11.85 -9.76 -11.55
N GLU A 83 -12.44 -10.49 -12.50
CA GLU A 83 -11.84 -11.70 -13.04
C GLU A 83 -10.56 -11.41 -13.82
N GLN A 84 -10.54 -10.35 -14.62
CA GLN A 84 -9.35 -9.93 -15.36
C GLN A 84 -8.22 -9.52 -14.42
N ILE A 85 -8.55 -8.82 -13.33
CA ILE A 85 -7.57 -8.44 -12.30
C ILE A 85 -6.99 -9.68 -11.63
N LYS A 86 -7.84 -10.64 -11.24
CA LYS A 86 -7.37 -11.89 -10.64
C LYS A 86 -6.46 -12.68 -11.58
N ARG A 87 -6.78 -12.74 -12.86
CA ARG A 87 -5.92 -13.38 -13.87
C ARG A 87 -4.58 -12.65 -14.00
N GLY A 88 -4.61 -11.33 -14.02
CA GLY A 88 -3.40 -10.50 -14.09
C GLY A 88 -2.50 -10.71 -12.89
N ILE A 89 -3.06 -10.79 -11.68
CA ILE A 89 -2.30 -11.09 -10.46
C ILE A 89 -1.64 -12.47 -10.58
N SER A 90 -2.40 -13.49 -10.95
CA SER A 90 -1.88 -14.86 -11.09
C SER A 90 -0.81 -14.97 -12.17
N ALA A 91 -0.94 -14.21 -13.24
CA ALA A 91 0.02 -14.20 -14.35
C ALA A 91 1.22 -13.27 -14.09
N GLY A 92 1.21 -12.49 -13.00
CA GLY A 92 2.25 -11.51 -12.71
C GLY A 92 2.22 -10.26 -13.59
N THR A 93 1.09 -10.00 -14.28
CA THR A 93 0.94 -8.86 -15.21
C THR A 93 0.21 -7.68 -14.60
N TYR A 94 -0.45 -7.88 -13.46
CA TYR A 94 -1.18 -6.80 -12.79
C TYR A 94 -0.36 -6.23 -11.63
N LYS A 95 -0.21 -4.91 -11.61
CA LYS A 95 0.37 -4.17 -10.50
C LYS A 95 -0.55 -3.01 -10.14
N SER A 96 -0.77 -2.79 -8.85
CA SER A 96 -1.63 -1.70 -8.40
C SER A 96 -1.04 -0.34 -8.79
N PRO A 97 -1.78 0.49 -9.53
CA PRO A 97 -1.32 1.85 -9.82
C PRO A 97 -1.57 2.82 -8.66
N HIS A 98 -2.30 2.41 -7.63
CA HIS A 98 -2.77 3.29 -6.56
C HIS A 98 -2.07 3.09 -5.23
N LEU A 99 -1.44 1.94 -5.00
CA LEU A 99 -0.78 1.60 -3.74
C LEU A 99 0.62 1.09 -3.99
N LYS A 100 1.59 1.69 -3.29
CA LYS A 100 2.99 1.24 -3.30
C LYS A 100 3.56 1.35 -1.90
N LEU A 101 4.60 0.57 -1.63
CA LEU A 101 5.23 0.51 -0.31
C LEU A 101 6.68 0.94 -0.41
N LEU A 102 7.19 1.55 0.66
CA LEU A 102 8.56 2.07 0.73
C LEU A 102 9.27 1.51 1.95
N ASN A 103 10.48 1.02 1.75
CA ASN A 103 11.43 0.62 2.81
C ASN A 103 10.90 -0.46 3.76
N LEU A 104 10.50 -1.60 3.22
CA LEU A 104 10.16 -2.75 4.05
C LEU A 104 11.41 -3.28 4.77
N SER A 105 11.26 -3.63 6.06
CA SER A 105 12.32 -4.36 6.77
C SER A 105 12.53 -5.73 6.13
N PRO A 106 13.71 -6.38 6.34
CA PRO A 106 13.95 -7.71 5.76
C PRO A 106 12.90 -8.74 6.17
N GLU A 107 12.46 -8.73 7.43
CA GLU A 107 11.43 -9.65 7.94
C GLU A 107 10.09 -9.38 7.29
N THR A 108 9.70 -8.12 7.18
CA THR A 108 8.44 -7.72 6.54
C THR A 108 8.49 -8.06 5.05
N LYS A 109 9.61 -7.83 4.38
CA LYS A 109 9.77 -8.16 2.97
C LYS A 109 9.59 -9.65 2.73
N THR A 110 10.21 -10.50 3.56
CA THR A 110 10.08 -11.95 3.45
C THR A 110 8.61 -12.39 3.62
N ALA A 111 7.92 -11.88 4.64
CA ALA A 111 6.53 -12.20 4.87
C ALA A 111 5.63 -11.71 3.73
N PHE A 112 5.92 -10.54 3.19
CA PHE A 112 5.20 -9.94 2.07
C PHE A 112 5.33 -10.80 0.81
N GLU A 113 6.54 -11.23 0.49
CA GLU A 113 6.81 -12.12 -0.65
C GLU A 113 6.17 -13.50 -0.45
N THR A 114 6.29 -14.07 0.74
CA THR A 114 5.70 -15.37 1.06
C THR A 114 4.18 -15.36 0.93
N SER A 115 3.54 -14.23 1.27
CA SER A 115 2.09 -14.06 1.13
C SER A 115 1.64 -13.79 -0.31
N GLY A 116 2.57 -13.57 -1.24
CA GLY A 116 2.27 -13.30 -2.63
C GLY A 116 1.84 -11.87 -2.93
N PHE A 117 1.88 -10.97 -1.96
CA PHE A 117 1.45 -9.59 -2.14
C PHE A 117 2.37 -8.79 -3.06
N ASP A 118 3.64 -9.19 -3.15
CA ASP A 118 4.61 -8.59 -4.07
C ASP A 118 4.24 -8.79 -5.55
N MET A 119 3.33 -9.71 -5.84
CA MET A 119 2.87 -9.96 -7.20
C MET A 119 2.02 -8.81 -7.75
N TYR A 120 1.38 -8.02 -6.88
CA TYR A 120 0.49 -6.95 -7.33
C TYR A 120 0.66 -5.62 -6.60
N ILE A 121 1.58 -5.53 -5.63
CA ILE A 121 1.92 -4.28 -4.94
C ILE A 121 3.43 -4.08 -5.07
N ASP A 122 3.84 -2.99 -5.72
CA ASP A 122 5.25 -2.66 -5.89
C ASP A 122 5.87 -2.12 -4.61
N THR A 123 7.13 -2.44 -4.40
CA THR A 123 7.91 -1.95 -3.27
C THR A 123 9.14 -1.21 -3.76
N PHE A 124 9.55 -0.20 -3.00
CA PHE A 124 10.68 0.66 -3.34
C PHE A 124 11.59 0.86 -2.13
N THR A 125 12.82 1.21 -2.39
CA THR A 125 13.80 1.62 -1.38
C THR A 125 14.20 3.08 -1.53
N ASP A 126 13.81 3.73 -2.63
CA ASP A 126 14.03 5.14 -2.89
C ASP A 126 12.70 5.87 -2.99
N ARG A 127 12.50 6.86 -2.11
CA ARG A 127 11.26 7.64 -2.03
C ARG A 127 10.97 8.37 -3.34
N ASN A 128 11.97 8.99 -3.95
CA ASN A 128 11.76 9.75 -5.18
C ASN A 128 11.37 8.84 -6.34
N ALA A 129 11.98 7.67 -6.45
CA ALA A 129 11.62 6.67 -7.44
C ALA A 129 10.19 6.16 -7.21
N ALA A 130 9.81 5.92 -5.96
CA ALA A 130 8.45 5.49 -5.62
C ALA A 130 7.41 6.54 -6.03
N ILE A 131 7.63 7.80 -5.70
CA ILE A 131 6.71 8.90 -6.05
C ILE A 131 6.61 9.06 -7.57
N ALA A 132 7.71 8.99 -8.27
CA ALA A 132 7.75 9.12 -9.73
C ALA A 132 7.07 7.95 -10.45
N SER A 133 6.92 6.81 -9.80
CA SER A 133 6.35 5.60 -10.39
C SER A 133 4.82 5.58 -10.47
N PHE A 134 4.14 6.45 -9.72
CA PHE A 134 2.69 6.56 -9.75
C PHE A 134 2.14 7.15 -11.03
#